data_e9c5c014e41b40019953ee01f7266d32
#
_entry.id   e9c5c014e41b40019953ee01f7266d32
#
_cell.length_a   1.000
_cell.length_b   1.000
_cell.length_c   1.000
_cell.angle_alpha   90.00
_cell.angle_beta   90.00
_cell.angle_gamma   90.00
#
_symmetry.space_group_name_H-M   'P 1'
#
loop_
_entity.id
_entity.type
_entity.pdbx_description
1 polymer ?
#
loop_
_entity_poly.entity_id
_entity_poly.type
_entity_poly.pdbx_seq_one_letter_code
_entity_poly.pdbx_strand_id
1 'polypeptide(L)'
;MSLLQVTNLNISYPTRKETIVASKDVEFNLERGEILGIVGESGSGKSTIANAIINLIDPPGEITGGSIKIDDNELRSNEDVIQKYRGKKIGFVFQDPQTSLNPLFKIKDQLIETIQTHLDLDYQEALKKSIRLLEEVGIDNAEERIEDYPHQFSGGMRQRVVIALAISCEPDLIIADEPTTALDVSIQYQILELLKDLTKKRNLGVIIITHDMGVIAETTNKVIVMRYGVIVEQGDTKELLTNPKSTEARSLVISVPPTNKKIDRFKLISPDGKEITSDSKNLTKNIIKTWGVRENNNQKLLELSEVTKIFDEQTMASSFRFGSKNDTNDKAVKAVNDVSFELYEGETLGLVGESGSGKSTIAKIITGLVRPTNGEIFYNNLSLYNSKRKYQIENSRGQIQMIFQDPYSSLNPRFKVRDIIAEPIKLFQKNISK
;
A
#
# COMPACT_ATOMS: atom_id res chain seq x y z
N MET A 1 21.48 25.01 7.40
CA MET A 1 21.21 24.60 8.80
C MET A 1 20.30 23.39 8.74
N SER A 2 20.66 22.35 9.47
CA SER A 2 19.88 21.09 9.48
C SER A 2 18.49 21.35 10.08
N LEU A 3 17.44 20.91 9.39
CA LEU A 3 16.07 20.97 9.89
C LEU A 3 15.84 19.92 10.98
N LEU A 4 16.23 18.67 10.68
CA LEU A 4 16.10 17.54 11.60
C LEU A 4 17.48 16.91 11.82
N GLN A 5 17.80 16.64 13.07
CA GLN A 5 18.99 15.89 13.48
C GLN A 5 18.58 14.73 14.38
N VAL A 6 18.95 13.53 13.98
CA VAL A 6 18.78 12.30 14.74
C VAL A 6 20.19 11.78 15.08
N THR A 7 20.48 11.59 16.35
CA THR A 7 21.82 11.20 16.82
C THR A 7 21.72 10.03 17.79
N ASN A 8 22.42 8.94 17.49
CA ASN A 8 22.53 7.73 18.32
C ASN A 8 21.17 7.21 18.82
N LEU A 9 20.14 7.25 17.96
CA LEU A 9 18.79 6.84 18.34
C LEU A 9 18.72 5.34 18.55
N ASN A 10 18.23 4.93 19.73
CA ASN A 10 18.05 3.55 20.13
C ASN A 10 16.62 3.31 20.58
N ILE A 11 15.97 2.27 20.04
CA ILE A 11 14.58 1.91 20.33
C ILE A 11 14.50 0.42 20.61
N SER A 12 13.82 0.05 21.70
CA SER A 12 13.66 -1.33 22.12
C SER A 12 12.22 -1.65 22.50
N TYR A 13 11.84 -2.90 22.31
CA TYR A 13 10.55 -3.46 22.74
C TYR A 13 10.81 -4.56 23.76
N PRO A 14 10.67 -4.28 25.05
CA PRO A 14 10.79 -5.30 26.08
C PRO A 14 9.61 -6.28 25.97
N THR A 15 9.90 -7.56 25.76
CA THR A 15 8.92 -8.64 25.74
C THR A 15 9.10 -9.54 26.94
N ARG A 16 8.15 -10.43 27.21
CA ARG A 16 8.25 -11.39 28.32
C ARG A 16 9.43 -12.35 28.20
N LYS A 17 10.00 -12.55 27.02
CA LYS A 17 11.08 -13.52 26.76
C LYS A 17 12.42 -12.83 26.56
N GLU A 18 12.43 -11.71 25.84
CA GLU A 18 13.64 -11.01 25.43
C GLU A 18 13.32 -9.55 25.10
N THR A 19 14.33 -8.71 25.04
CA THR A 19 14.21 -7.33 24.54
C THR A 19 14.55 -7.32 23.04
N ILE A 20 13.60 -6.94 22.23
CA ILE A 20 13.80 -6.79 20.78
C ILE A 20 14.33 -5.39 20.51
N VAL A 21 15.53 -5.28 19.95
CA VAL A 21 16.11 -4.00 19.52
C VAL A 21 15.56 -3.67 18.13
N ALA A 22 14.67 -2.69 18.05
CA ALA A 22 14.05 -2.26 16.80
C ALA A 22 14.89 -1.22 16.05
N SER A 23 15.72 -0.44 16.77
CA SER A 23 16.64 0.54 16.21
C SER A 23 17.87 0.67 17.09
N LYS A 24 19.05 0.74 16.47
CA LYS A 24 20.33 0.81 17.19
C LYS A 24 21.27 1.81 16.52
N ASP A 25 21.76 2.77 17.33
CA ASP A 25 22.75 3.77 16.94
C ASP A 25 22.42 4.48 15.61
N VAL A 26 21.14 4.81 15.39
CA VAL A 26 20.69 5.46 14.17
C VAL A 26 21.04 6.93 14.20
N GLU A 27 21.72 7.39 13.13
CA GLU A 27 22.20 8.76 13.00
C GLU A 27 22.00 9.27 11.57
N PHE A 28 21.29 10.40 11.41
CA PHE A 28 21.13 11.11 10.13
C PHE A 28 20.66 12.54 10.33
N ASN A 29 20.78 13.32 9.25
CA ASN A 29 20.37 14.70 9.18
C ASN A 29 19.49 14.93 7.94
N LEU A 30 18.55 15.86 8.06
CA LEU A 30 17.71 16.35 6.94
C LEU A 30 17.78 17.87 6.90
N GLU A 31 17.96 18.42 5.70
CA GLU A 31 17.93 19.85 5.46
C GLU A 31 16.56 20.33 4.96
N ARG A 32 16.30 21.66 5.04
CA ARG A 32 15.11 22.24 4.44
C ARG A 32 15.17 22.13 2.92
N GLY A 33 14.04 21.82 2.29
CA GLY A 33 13.97 21.62 0.84
C GLY A 33 14.56 20.31 0.35
N GLU A 34 14.96 19.40 1.27
CA GLU A 34 15.53 18.09 0.97
C GLU A 34 14.49 16.99 1.14
N ILE A 35 14.56 15.98 0.27
CA ILE A 35 13.80 14.74 0.40
C ILE A 35 14.76 13.60 0.74
N LEU A 36 14.59 13.02 1.92
CA LEU A 36 15.35 11.88 2.43
C LEU A 36 14.53 10.59 2.28
N GLY A 37 15.08 9.60 1.58
CA GLY A 37 14.51 8.27 1.51
C GLY A 37 15.01 7.37 2.64
N ILE A 38 14.12 6.59 3.26
CA ILE A 38 14.51 5.50 4.18
C ILE A 38 13.99 4.20 3.59
N VAL A 39 14.89 3.29 3.21
CA VAL A 39 14.56 2.01 2.57
C VAL A 39 15.08 0.82 3.36
N GLY A 40 14.51 -0.34 3.10
CA GLY A 40 14.92 -1.62 3.69
C GLY A 40 13.78 -2.62 3.67
N GLU A 41 14.08 -3.86 4.01
CA GLU A 41 13.09 -4.93 4.10
C GLU A 41 12.00 -4.63 5.15
N SER A 42 10.85 -5.33 5.06
CA SER A 42 9.83 -5.25 6.10
C SER A 42 10.41 -5.67 7.45
N GLY A 43 10.10 -4.92 8.52
CA GLY A 43 10.66 -5.16 9.85
C GLY A 43 12.09 -4.64 10.07
N SER A 44 12.67 -3.86 9.15
CA SER A 44 14.01 -3.27 9.34
C SER A 44 14.05 -2.06 10.30
N GLY A 45 12.89 -1.61 10.83
CA GLY A 45 12.82 -0.50 11.80
C GLY A 45 12.47 0.87 11.23
N LYS A 46 12.15 0.98 9.92
CA LYS A 46 11.84 2.26 9.24
C LYS A 46 10.70 3.04 9.87
N SER A 47 9.52 2.43 9.96
CA SER A 47 8.33 3.05 10.57
C SER A 47 8.52 3.32 12.06
N THR A 48 9.34 2.51 12.74
CA THR A 48 9.71 2.74 14.14
C THR A 48 10.49 4.03 14.31
N ILE A 49 11.42 4.35 13.40
CA ILE A 49 12.14 5.63 13.40
C ILE A 49 11.18 6.80 13.14
N ALA A 50 10.28 6.66 12.17
CA ALA A 50 9.27 7.68 11.90
C ALA A 50 8.43 8.00 13.13
N ASN A 51 7.91 6.94 13.79
CA ASN A 51 7.14 7.08 15.01
C ASN A 51 7.96 7.64 16.18
N ALA A 52 9.25 7.34 16.26
CA ALA A 52 10.13 7.90 17.26
C ALA A 52 10.32 9.42 17.09
N ILE A 53 10.41 9.92 15.86
CA ILE A 53 10.57 11.36 15.59
C ILE A 53 9.38 12.15 16.16
N ILE A 54 8.18 11.59 16.08
CA ILE A 54 6.97 12.20 16.65
C ILE A 54 6.63 11.70 18.05
N ASN A 55 7.49 10.88 18.66
CA ASN A 55 7.30 10.24 19.96
C ASN A 55 5.98 9.46 20.09
N LEU A 56 5.62 8.70 19.06
CA LEU A 56 4.44 7.81 19.02
C LEU A 56 4.90 6.34 18.89
N ILE A 57 5.71 5.90 19.84
CA ILE A 57 6.10 4.49 19.94
C ILE A 57 5.04 3.75 20.76
N ASP A 58 4.45 2.72 20.16
CA ASP A 58 3.43 1.91 20.84
C ASP A 58 4.04 1.09 21.98
N PRO A 59 3.40 1.08 23.16
CA PRO A 59 3.82 0.22 24.26
C PRO A 59 3.82 -1.27 23.84
N PRO A 60 4.80 -2.07 24.29
CA PRO A 60 5.82 -1.80 25.30
C PRO A 60 7.11 -1.17 24.76
N GLY A 61 7.11 -0.62 23.55
CA GLY A 61 8.26 0.02 22.94
C GLY A 61 8.69 1.30 23.69
N GLU A 62 9.97 1.54 23.72
CA GLU A 62 10.57 2.72 24.35
C GLU A 62 11.81 3.19 23.61
N ILE A 63 12.05 4.50 23.61
CA ILE A 63 13.29 5.09 23.12
C ILE A 63 14.30 5.06 24.25
N THR A 64 15.29 4.15 24.16
CA THR A 64 16.27 3.89 25.21
C THR A 64 17.48 4.82 25.18
N GLY A 65 17.72 5.51 24.06
CA GLY A 65 18.88 6.42 23.93
C GLY A 65 18.78 7.32 22.72
N GLY A 66 19.70 8.29 22.65
CA GLY A 66 19.84 9.21 21.51
C GLY A 66 19.09 10.52 21.68
N SER A 67 19.18 11.37 20.66
CA SER A 67 18.63 12.72 20.59
C SER A 67 17.91 12.92 19.26
N ILE A 68 16.77 13.63 19.28
CA ILE A 68 16.02 14.04 18.11
C ILE A 68 15.75 15.54 18.20
N LYS A 69 16.31 16.33 17.28
CA LYS A 69 16.19 17.79 17.28
C LYS A 69 15.59 18.30 15.99
N ILE A 70 14.71 19.30 16.13
CA ILE A 70 14.24 20.13 15.01
C ILE A 70 14.63 21.58 15.30
N ASP A 71 15.33 22.22 14.34
CA ASP A 71 15.87 23.58 14.50
C ASP A 71 16.59 23.75 15.86
N ASP A 72 17.49 22.80 16.19
CA ASP A 72 18.25 22.72 17.45
C ASP A 72 17.42 22.48 18.72
N ASN A 73 16.10 22.38 18.65
CA ASN A 73 15.25 22.06 19.80
C ASN A 73 15.12 20.55 19.99
N GLU A 74 15.49 20.08 21.19
CA GLU A 74 15.38 18.66 21.57
C GLU A 74 13.91 18.28 21.79
N LEU A 75 13.40 17.34 20.99
CA LEU A 75 12.00 16.92 21.04
C LEU A 75 11.69 15.94 22.17
N ARG A 76 12.69 15.18 22.62
CA ARG A 76 12.52 14.13 23.64
C ARG A 76 12.51 14.64 25.08
N SER A 77 12.83 15.91 25.30
CA SER A 77 13.00 16.45 26.64
C SER A 77 11.71 16.49 27.48
N ASN A 78 10.57 16.67 26.83
CA ASN A 78 9.26 16.77 27.47
C ASN A 78 8.15 16.47 26.48
N GLU A 79 7.10 15.71 26.90
CA GLU A 79 5.91 15.44 26.09
C GLU A 79 5.18 16.73 25.67
N ASP A 80 5.13 17.76 26.52
CA ASP A 80 4.55 19.06 26.20
C ASP A 80 5.25 19.76 25.02
N VAL A 81 6.54 19.47 24.82
CA VAL A 81 7.32 20.02 23.70
C VAL A 81 6.88 19.33 22.41
N ILE A 82 6.90 18.00 22.37
CA ILE A 82 6.56 17.27 21.15
C ILE A 82 5.10 17.47 20.73
N GLN A 83 4.16 17.63 21.67
CA GLN A 83 2.77 17.94 21.35
C GLN A 83 2.61 19.23 20.54
N LYS A 84 3.45 20.24 20.80
CA LYS A 84 3.47 21.50 20.04
C LYS A 84 4.03 21.35 18.63
N TYR A 85 4.80 20.27 18.39
CA TYR A 85 5.37 19.98 17.06
C TYR A 85 4.46 19.07 16.22
N ARG A 86 3.80 18.10 16.85
CA ARG A 86 2.86 17.19 16.14
C ARG A 86 1.74 18.00 15.49
N GLY A 87 1.47 17.76 14.21
CA GLY A 87 0.45 18.43 13.42
C GLY A 87 0.76 19.88 13.04
N LYS A 88 1.54 20.63 13.85
CA LYS A 88 1.87 22.03 13.59
C LYS A 88 3.19 22.19 12.83
N LYS A 89 4.25 21.54 13.31
CA LYS A 89 5.62 21.61 12.73
C LYS A 89 6.01 20.35 12.01
N ILE A 90 5.41 19.23 12.38
CA ILE A 90 5.62 17.92 11.77
C ILE A 90 4.28 17.41 11.27
N GLY A 91 4.13 17.31 9.95
CA GLY A 91 3.03 16.59 9.31
C GLY A 91 3.39 15.11 9.14
N PHE A 92 2.42 14.23 9.33
CA PHE A 92 2.61 12.79 9.18
C PHE A 92 1.59 12.19 8.20
N VAL A 93 2.06 11.44 7.22
CA VAL A 93 1.27 10.66 6.27
C VAL A 93 1.46 9.18 6.60
N PHE A 94 0.45 8.55 7.19
CA PHE A 94 0.49 7.14 7.59
C PHE A 94 0.32 6.22 6.39
N GLN A 95 0.76 4.97 6.56
CA GLN A 95 0.83 3.94 5.52
C GLN A 95 -0.53 3.61 4.89
N ASP A 96 -1.61 3.60 5.67
CA ASP A 96 -2.95 3.26 5.19
C ASP A 96 -3.90 4.46 5.25
N PRO A 97 -4.29 5.01 4.08
CA PRO A 97 -5.23 6.13 4.04
C PRO A 97 -6.65 5.76 4.51
N GLN A 98 -6.99 4.46 4.57
CA GLN A 98 -8.31 4.02 5.03
C GLN A 98 -8.43 4.12 6.55
N THR A 99 -7.34 3.87 7.27
CA THR A 99 -7.30 3.98 8.75
C THR A 99 -6.95 5.39 9.21
N SER A 100 -6.32 6.20 8.35
CA SER A 100 -5.94 7.59 8.66
C SER A 100 -7.12 8.56 8.68
N LEU A 101 -8.20 8.24 7.97
CA LEU A 101 -9.42 9.05 7.92
C LEU A 101 -10.53 8.37 8.71
N ASN A 102 -11.20 9.12 9.60
CA ASN A 102 -12.37 8.59 10.31
C ASN A 102 -13.56 8.49 9.34
N PRO A 103 -14.09 7.28 9.07
CA PRO A 103 -15.15 7.09 8.08
C PRO A 103 -16.50 7.68 8.47
N LEU A 104 -16.68 8.05 9.74
CA LEU A 104 -17.93 8.60 10.28
C LEU A 104 -18.03 10.12 10.16
N PHE A 105 -16.90 10.80 9.90
CA PHE A 105 -16.84 12.26 9.74
C PHE A 105 -16.61 12.65 8.29
N LYS A 106 -17.19 13.78 7.90
CA LYS A 106 -16.94 14.38 6.59
C LYS A 106 -15.49 14.87 6.49
N ILE A 107 -15.00 15.03 5.27
CA ILE A 107 -13.64 15.54 5.04
C ILE A 107 -13.46 16.92 5.65
N LYS A 108 -14.46 17.80 5.52
CA LYS A 108 -14.41 19.15 6.12
C LYS A 108 -14.19 19.12 7.62
N ASP A 109 -14.90 18.24 8.32
CA ASP A 109 -14.87 18.21 9.78
C ASP A 109 -13.46 17.83 10.28
N GLN A 110 -12.82 16.86 9.61
CA GLN A 110 -11.47 16.41 9.95
C GLN A 110 -10.40 17.46 9.64
N LEU A 111 -10.51 18.16 8.50
CA LEU A 111 -9.58 19.24 8.14
C LEU A 111 -9.74 20.45 9.07
N ILE A 112 -10.97 20.88 9.33
CA ILE A 112 -11.26 22.03 10.20
C ILE A 112 -10.81 21.76 11.63
N GLU A 113 -11.11 20.56 12.17
CA GLU A 113 -10.67 20.16 13.51
C GLU A 113 -9.14 20.25 13.64
N THR A 114 -8.41 19.69 12.66
CA THR A 114 -6.94 19.74 12.64
C THR A 114 -6.43 21.17 12.60
N ILE A 115 -7.00 22.02 11.74
CA ILE A 115 -6.60 23.41 11.59
C ILE A 115 -6.87 24.20 12.89
N GLN A 116 -8.07 24.10 13.45
CA GLN A 116 -8.45 24.82 14.67
C GLN A 116 -7.71 24.32 15.93
N THR A 117 -7.28 23.06 15.95
CA THR A 117 -6.46 22.54 17.05
C THR A 117 -5.08 23.20 17.13
N HIS A 118 -4.51 23.56 15.99
CA HIS A 118 -3.13 24.05 15.92
C HIS A 118 -2.99 25.51 15.53
N LEU A 119 -4.00 26.09 14.91
CA LEU A 119 -4.02 27.48 14.45
C LEU A 119 -5.20 28.21 15.08
N ASP A 120 -5.00 29.47 15.43
CA ASP A 120 -6.03 30.35 15.98
C ASP A 120 -6.88 30.95 14.83
N LEU A 121 -7.67 30.07 14.17
CA LEU A 121 -8.55 30.44 13.06
C LEU A 121 -10.00 30.14 13.43
N ASP A 122 -10.91 31.04 13.01
CA ASP A 122 -12.34 30.76 13.14
C ASP A 122 -12.79 29.69 12.16
N TYR A 123 -14.05 29.21 12.32
CA TYR A 123 -14.61 28.15 11.47
C TYR A 123 -14.60 28.53 9.98
N GLN A 124 -14.92 29.77 9.63
CA GLN A 124 -15.01 30.21 8.23
C GLN A 124 -13.62 30.30 7.58
N GLU A 125 -12.64 30.77 8.33
CA GLU A 125 -11.25 30.84 7.90
C GLU A 125 -10.67 29.43 7.72
N ALA A 126 -10.93 28.52 8.68
CA ALA A 126 -10.52 27.13 8.61
C ALA A 126 -11.18 26.41 7.43
N LEU A 127 -12.46 26.62 7.16
CA LEU A 127 -13.17 26.07 6.01
C LEU A 127 -12.57 26.54 4.69
N LYS A 128 -12.34 27.85 4.52
CA LYS A 128 -11.69 28.39 3.32
C LYS A 128 -10.30 27.84 3.11
N LYS A 129 -9.51 27.70 4.18
CA LYS A 129 -8.18 27.07 4.12
C LYS A 129 -8.28 25.62 3.72
N SER A 130 -9.26 24.87 4.24
CA SER A 130 -9.49 23.46 3.92
C SER A 130 -9.82 23.25 2.44
N ILE A 131 -10.67 24.10 1.85
CA ILE A 131 -11.00 24.03 0.42
C ILE A 131 -9.73 24.26 -0.42
N ARG A 132 -8.96 25.32 -0.13
CA ARG A 132 -7.71 25.61 -0.83
C ARG A 132 -6.69 24.48 -0.73
N LEU A 133 -6.60 23.81 0.43
CA LEU A 133 -5.73 22.66 0.61
C LEU A 133 -6.16 21.48 -0.27
N LEU A 134 -7.45 21.21 -0.40
CA LEU A 134 -7.96 20.17 -1.30
C LEU A 134 -7.67 20.50 -2.78
N GLU A 135 -7.79 21.75 -3.19
CA GLU A 135 -7.40 22.20 -4.52
C GLU A 135 -5.89 22.03 -4.75
N GLU A 136 -5.06 22.42 -3.76
CA GLU A 136 -3.60 22.32 -3.83
C GLU A 136 -3.12 20.89 -4.00
N VAL A 137 -3.79 19.92 -3.35
CA VAL A 137 -3.47 18.49 -3.52
C VAL A 137 -4.14 17.87 -4.76
N GLY A 138 -4.86 18.67 -5.56
CA GLY A 138 -5.47 18.25 -6.82
C GLY A 138 -6.76 17.44 -6.65
N ILE A 139 -7.62 17.83 -5.70
CA ILE A 139 -9.00 17.34 -5.63
C ILE A 139 -9.89 18.28 -6.45
N ASP A 140 -10.46 17.74 -7.53
CA ASP A 140 -11.41 18.45 -8.37
C ASP A 140 -12.71 18.74 -7.61
N ASN A 141 -13.34 19.90 -7.88
CA ASN A 141 -14.58 20.34 -7.23
C ASN A 141 -14.48 20.35 -5.69
N ALA A 142 -13.38 20.88 -5.15
CA ALA A 142 -13.06 20.83 -3.73
C ALA A 142 -14.19 21.41 -2.84
N GLU A 143 -14.90 22.46 -3.28
CA GLU A 143 -16.03 23.07 -2.57
C GLU A 143 -17.20 22.09 -2.34
N GLU A 144 -17.47 21.21 -3.31
CA GLU A 144 -18.51 20.19 -3.17
C GLU A 144 -17.98 18.97 -2.44
N ARG A 145 -16.76 18.52 -2.84
CA ARG A 145 -16.13 17.30 -2.32
C ARG A 145 -15.80 17.36 -0.84
N ILE A 146 -15.55 18.54 -0.30
CA ILE A 146 -15.28 18.70 1.14
C ILE A 146 -16.45 18.26 2.03
N GLU A 147 -17.67 18.24 1.49
CA GLU A 147 -18.87 17.75 2.18
C GLU A 147 -19.03 16.22 2.13
N ASP A 148 -18.20 15.51 1.36
CA ASP A 148 -18.25 14.08 1.23
C ASP A 148 -17.58 13.36 2.40
N TYR A 149 -17.91 12.07 2.55
CA TYR A 149 -17.28 11.15 3.50
C TYR A 149 -16.09 10.41 2.85
N PRO A 150 -15.13 9.90 3.64
CA PRO A 150 -13.96 9.18 3.11
C PRO A 150 -14.30 8.01 2.18
N HIS A 151 -15.42 7.30 2.42
CA HIS A 151 -15.82 6.17 1.58
C HIS A 151 -16.28 6.57 0.16
N GLN A 152 -16.60 7.84 -0.07
CA GLN A 152 -16.99 8.38 -1.38
C GLN A 152 -15.78 8.77 -2.24
N PHE A 153 -14.56 8.73 -1.68
CA PHE A 153 -13.31 9.01 -2.36
C PHE A 153 -12.63 7.72 -2.86
N SER A 154 -11.96 7.80 -4.01
CA SER A 154 -11.05 6.74 -4.46
C SER A 154 -9.83 6.61 -3.55
N GLY A 155 -9.05 5.53 -3.67
CA GLY A 155 -7.82 5.35 -2.89
C GLY A 155 -6.85 6.52 -3.05
N GLY A 156 -6.59 6.94 -4.28
CA GLY A 156 -5.72 8.09 -4.57
C GLY A 156 -6.27 9.43 -4.05
N MET A 157 -7.58 9.65 -4.13
CA MET A 157 -8.20 10.84 -3.55
C MET A 157 -8.09 10.86 -2.03
N ARG A 158 -8.30 9.72 -1.36
CA ARG A 158 -8.09 9.61 0.10
C ARG A 158 -6.66 9.92 0.48
N GLN A 159 -5.68 9.42 -0.28
CA GLN A 159 -4.28 9.73 -0.05
C GLN A 159 -3.97 11.22 -0.18
N ARG A 160 -4.55 11.90 -1.18
CA ARG A 160 -4.45 13.36 -1.33
C ARG A 160 -5.05 14.12 -0.14
N VAL A 161 -6.18 13.65 0.38
CA VAL A 161 -6.79 14.24 1.60
C VAL A 161 -5.89 14.04 2.83
N VAL A 162 -5.27 12.86 3.00
CA VAL A 162 -4.30 12.61 4.09
C VAL A 162 -3.09 13.54 3.96
N ILE A 163 -2.60 13.77 2.74
CA ILE A 163 -1.53 14.75 2.49
C ILE A 163 -2.02 16.16 2.82
N ALA A 164 -3.25 16.55 2.43
CA ALA A 164 -3.83 17.85 2.78
C ALA A 164 -3.90 18.06 4.30
N LEU A 165 -4.29 17.03 5.06
CA LEU A 165 -4.25 17.05 6.52
C LEU A 165 -2.82 17.25 7.05
N ALA A 166 -1.85 16.52 6.51
CA ALA A 166 -0.44 16.62 6.93
C ALA A 166 0.16 18.01 6.69
N ILE A 167 -0.27 18.71 5.61
CA ILE A 167 0.24 20.07 5.29
C ILE A 167 -0.65 21.21 5.82
N SER A 168 -1.76 20.91 6.48
CA SER A 168 -2.82 21.88 6.83
C SER A 168 -2.33 23.00 7.76
N CYS A 169 -1.38 22.72 8.62
CA CYS A 169 -0.81 23.67 9.56
C CYS A 169 0.54 24.25 9.13
N GLU A 170 0.91 24.10 7.84
CA GLU A 170 2.15 24.61 7.26
C GLU A 170 3.39 24.09 8.01
N PRO A 171 3.57 22.76 8.08
CA PRO A 171 4.68 22.16 8.80
C PRO A 171 6.03 22.49 8.14
N ASP A 172 7.11 22.34 8.91
CA ASP A 172 8.48 22.42 8.41
C ASP A 172 8.98 21.06 7.90
N LEU A 173 8.46 19.97 8.48
CA LEU A 173 8.81 18.57 8.18
C LEU A 173 7.57 17.75 7.83
N ILE A 174 7.66 16.94 6.78
CA ILE A 174 6.68 15.89 6.48
C ILE A 174 7.36 14.54 6.59
N ILE A 175 6.72 13.61 7.29
CA ILE A 175 7.10 12.20 7.31
C ILE A 175 6.02 11.42 6.58
N ALA A 176 6.38 10.74 5.51
CA ALA A 176 5.49 9.93 4.70
C ALA A 176 5.90 8.45 4.76
N ASP A 177 5.13 7.67 5.52
CA ASP A 177 5.38 6.24 5.68
C ASP A 177 4.59 5.46 4.62
N GLU A 178 5.30 4.93 3.63
CA GLU A 178 4.77 4.22 2.47
C GLU A 178 3.60 4.94 1.76
N PRO A 179 3.76 6.22 1.36
CA PRO A 179 2.65 7.07 0.93
C PRO A 179 1.98 6.63 -0.36
N THR A 180 2.53 5.65 -1.07
CA THR A 180 2.02 5.16 -2.36
C THR A 180 1.65 3.68 -2.34
N THR A 181 1.73 3.02 -1.18
CA THR A 181 1.35 1.61 -1.05
C THR A 181 -0.13 1.42 -1.36
N ALA A 182 -0.46 0.36 -2.10
CA ALA A 182 -1.80 0.02 -2.60
C ALA A 182 -2.42 1.01 -3.61
N LEU A 183 -1.64 1.95 -4.16
CA LEU A 183 -2.05 2.80 -5.27
C LEU A 183 -1.59 2.21 -6.62
N ASP A 184 -2.31 2.52 -7.69
CA ASP A 184 -1.82 2.21 -9.03
C ASP A 184 -0.66 3.14 -9.44
N VAL A 185 0.13 2.69 -10.42
CA VAL A 185 1.37 3.37 -10.84
C VAL A 185 1.12 4.83 -11.28
N SER A 186 -0.01 5.10 -11.93
CA SER A 186 -0.36 6.45 -12.40
C SER A 186 -0.61 7.39 -11.22
N ILE A 187 -1.39 6.95 -10.24
CA ILE A 187 -1.68 7.71 -9.02
C ILE A 187 -0.43 7.82 -8.14
N GLN A 188 0.36 6.74 -8.02
CA GLN A 188 1.64 6.77 -7.31
C GLN A 188 2.54 7.90 -7.86
N TYR A 189 2.74 7.96 -9.17
CA TYR A 189 3.51 9.02 -9.81
C TYR A 189 2.99 10.42 -9.44
N GLN A 190 1.68 10.63 -9.53
CA GLN A 190 1.05 11.92 -9.19
C GLN A 190 1.25 12.32 -7.72
N ILE A 191 1.18 11.38 -6.78
CA ILE A 191 1.42 11.62 -5.36
C ILE A 191 2.88 11.99 -5.10
N LEU A 192 3.82 11.33 -5.76
CA LEU A 192 5.26 11.62 -5.62
C LEU A 192 5.62 12.99 -6.19
N GLU A 193 5.07 13.35 -7.36
CA GLU A 193 5.23 14.69 -7.93
C GLU A 193 4.62 15.77 -7.02
N LEU A 194 3.44 15.51 -6.44
CA LEU A 194 2.84 16.43 -5.46
C LEU A 194 3.77 16.67 -4.27
N LEU A 195 4.37 15.62 -3.68
CA LEU A 195 5.30 15.76 -2.57
C LEU A 195 6.57 16.53 -2.97
N LYS A 196 7.13 16.29 -4.17
CA LYS A 196 8.27 17.06 -4.71
C LYS A 196 7.93 18.54 -4.89
N ASP A 197 6.76 18.83 -5.44
CA ASP A 197 6.29 20.18 -5.65
C ASP A 197 6.08 20.93 -4.32
N LEU A 198 5.44 20.29 -3.34
CA LEU A 198 5.26 20.85 -2.00
C LEU A 198 6.61 21.12 -1.32
N THR A 199 7.57 20.18 -1.43
CA THR A 199 8.93 20.35 -0.91
C THR A 199 9.58 21.62 -1.46
N LYS A 200 9.53 21.81 -2.78
CA LYS A 200 10.13 22.98 -3.44
C LYS A 200 9.40 24.28 -3.13
N LYS A 201 8.06 24.30 -3.23
CA LYS A 201 7.25 25.51 -3.06
C LYS A 201 7.27 26.03 -1.64
N ARG A 202 7.27 25.15 -0.64
CA ARG A 202 7.18 25.48 0.78
C ARG A 202 8.50 25.33 1.53
N ASN A 203 9.57 24.93 0.84
CA ASN A 203 10.90 24.66 1.42
C ASN A 203 10.84 23.66 2.59
N LEU A 204 10.02 22.60 2.45
CA LEU A 204 9.82 21.57 3.46
C LEU A 204 10.99 20.59 3.48
N GLY A 205 11.32 20.03 4.66
CA GLY A 205 12.03 18.77 4.72
C GLY A 205 11.03 17.62 4.59
N VAL A 206 11.36 16.59 3.80
CA VAL A 206 10.47 15.44 3.63
C VAL A 206 11.26 14.14 3.90
N ILE A 207 10.69 13.25 4.71
CA ILE A 207 11.17 11.87 4.84
C ILE A 207 10.17 10.96 4.15
N ILE A 208 10.63 10.19 3.17
CA ILE A 208 9.84 9.16 2.50
C ILE A 208 10.34 7.79 2.93
N ILE A 209 9.50 7.01 3.57
CA ILE A 209 9.76 5.62 3.91
C ILE A 209 9.10 4.75 2.85
N THR A 210 9.87 3.83 2.28
CA THR A 210 9.36 2.89 1.28
C THR A 210 10.25 1.65 1.19
N HIS A 211 9.72 0.58 0.63
CA HIS A 211 10.51 -0.58 0.20
C HIS A 211 10.77 -0.56 -1.32
N ASP A 212 10.26 0.43 -2.05
CA ASP A 212 10.39 0.56 -3.50
C ASP A 212 11.57 1.49 -3.88
N MET A 213 12.60 0.90 -4.46
CA MET A 213 13.77 1.64 -4.96
C MET A 213 13.45 2.52 -6.17
N GLY A 214 12.38 2.24 -6.90
CA GLY A 214 11.91 3.10 -7.99
C GLY A 214 11.40 4.44 -7.45
N VAL A 215 10.64 4.43 -6.36
CA VAL A 215 10.20 5.63 -5.64
C VAL A 215 11.41 6.46 -5.18
N ILE A 216 12.40 5.81 -4.58
CA ILE A 216 13.63 6.47 -4.11
C ILE A 216 14.38 7.12 -5.27
N ALA A 217 14.59 6.38 -6.34
CA ALA A 217 15.34 6.85 -7.51
C ALA A 217 14.75 8.13 -8.11
N GLU A 218 13.41 8.25 -8.07
CA GLU A 218 12.69 9.34 -8.70
C GLU A 218 12.51 10.56 -7.81
N THR A 219 12.43 10.35 -6.48
CA THR A 219 11.95 11.42 -5.60
C THR A 219 12.97 11.96 -4.63
N THR A 220 14.00 11.19 -4.25
CA THR A 220 14.85 11.55 -3.12
C THR A 220 16.20 12.14 -3.51
N ASN A 221 16.72 13.02 -2.65
CA ASN A 221 18.07 13.59 -2.76
C ASN A 221 19.10 12.68 -2.11
N LYS A 222 18.78 12.21 -0.89
CA LYS A 222 19.57 11.28 -0.10
C LYS A 222 18.77 10.05 0.26
N VAL A 223 19.46 8.96 0.54
CA VAL A 223 18.84 7.70 0.92
C VAL A 223 19.60 7.03 2.06
N ILE A 224 18.84 6.43 2.96
CA ILE A 224 19.31 5.59 4.07
C ILE A 224 18.81 4.17 3.81
N VAL A 225 19.72 3.20 3.83
CA VAL A 225 19.39 1.77 3.75
C VAL A 225 19.46 1.16 5.12
N MET A 226 18.37 0.53 5.54
CA MET A 226 18.23 -0.08 6.86
C MET A 226 18.11 -1.60 6.80
N ARG A 227 18.74 -2.26 7.78
CA ARG A 227 18.59 -3.70 8.03
C ARG A 227 18.67 -3.99 9.52
N TYR A 228 17.72 -4.77 10.03
CA TYR A 228 17.70 -5.21 11.44
C TYR A 228 17.92 -4.08 12.46
N GLY A 229 17.29 -2.93 12.22
CA GLY A 229 17.35 -1.78 13.12
C GLY A 229 18.60 -0.91 12.99
N VAL A 230 19.52 -1.19 12.07
CA VAL A 230 20.73 -0.38 11.87
C VAL A 230 20.78 0.22 10.45
N ILE A 231 21.44 1.37 10.34
CA ILE A 231 21.79 1.95 9.04
C ILE A 231 22.99 1.19 8.50
N VAL A 232 22.83 0.53 7.36
CA VAL A 232 23.90 -0.24 6.70
C VAL A 232 24.62 0.57 5.61
N GLU A 233 23.92 1.55 5.04
CA GLU A 233 24.47 2.49 4.07
C GLU A 233 23.62 3.76 4.02
N GLN A 234 24.25 4.91 3.80
CA GLN A 234 23.58 6.18 3.56
C GLN A 234 24.43 7.08 2.66
N GLY A 235 23.76 7.94 1.90
CA GLY A 235 24.43 8.87 0.99
C GLY A 235 23.52 9.50 -0.03
N ASP A 236 24.14 10.13 -1.04
CA ASP A 236 23.43 10.65 -2.20
C ASP A 236 22.72 9.52 -2.96
N THR A 237 21.45 9.76 -3.32
CA THR A 237 20.61 8.73 -3.97
C THR A 237 21.22 8.24 -5.28
N LYS A 238 21.72 9.15 -6.11
CA LYS A 238 22.29 8.79 -7.40
C LYS A 238 23.58 7.98 -7.26
N GLU A 239 24.44 8.33 -6.28
CA GLU A 239 25.65 7.58 -5.99
C GLU A 239 25.30 6.17 -5.50
N LEU A 240 24.38 6.03 -4.55
CA LEU A 240 23.99 4.74 -4.01
C LEU A 240 23.35 3.83 -5.06
N LEU A 241 22.50 4.37 -5.95
CA LEU A 241 21.89 3.60 -7.04
C LEU A 241 22.91 3.10 -8.06
N THR A 242 23.95 3.88 -8.32
CA THR A 242 24.98 3.52 -9.34
C THR A 242 26.10 2.66 -8.77
N ASN A 243 26.45 2.86 -7.50
CA ASN A 243 27.58 2.17 -6.85
C ASN A 243 27.27 1.79 -5.39
N PRO A 244 26.26 0.92 -5.18
CA PRO A 244 25.92 0.47 -3.82
C PRO A 244 27.07 -0.32 -3.18
N LYS A 245 27.42 0.02 -1.94
CA LYS A 245 28.56 -0.57 -1.20
C LYS A 245 28.11 -1.75 -0.35
N SER A 246 26.98 -1.62 0.35
CA SER A 246 26.44 -2.68 1.20
C SER A 246 25.77 -3.78 0.38
N THR A 247 25.73 -4.99 0.95
CA THR A 247 25.03 -6.14 0.37
C THR A 247 23.54 -5.85 0.22
N GLU A 248 22.97 -5.18 1.20
CA GLU A 248 21.56 -4.81 1.27
C GLU A 248 21.18 -3.81 0.16
N ALA A 249 21.98 -2.75 0.00
CA ALA A 249 21.75 -1.77 -1.07
C ALA A 249 21.85 -2.43 -2.46
N ARG A 250 22.85 -3.30 -2.66
CA ARG A 250 22.98 -4.09 -3.90
C ARG A 250 21.76 -4.97 -4.15
N SER A 251 21.27 -5.65 -3.11
CA SER A 251 20.10 -6.52 -3.21
C SER A 251 18.87 -5.73 -3.62
N LEU A 252 18.62 -4.57 -2.98
CA LEU A 252 17.51 -3.70 -3.30
C LEU A 252 17.59 -3.13 -4.72
N VAL A 253 18.76 -2.66 -5.15
CA VAL A 253 18.95 -2.13 -6.51
C VAL A 253 18.76 -3.21 -7.58
N ILE A 254 19.30 -4.41 -7.36
CA ILE A 254 19.17 -5.53 -8.31
C ILE A 254 17.74 -6.09 -8.39
N SER A 255 16.94 -5.93 -7.33
CA SER A 255 15.55 -6.37 -7.32
C SER A 255 14.64 -5.54 -8.23
N VAL A 256 15.06 -4.34 -8.64
CA VAL A 256 14.30 -3.51 -9.58
C VAL A 256 14.43 -4.06 -11.01
N PRO A 257 13.32 -4.46 -11.65
CA PRO A 257 13.39 -4.99 -13.01
C PRO A 257 13.80 -3.87 -14.00
N PRO A 258 14.73 -4.15 -14.92
CA PRO A 258 15.05 -3.21 -15.98
C PRO A 258 13.85 -3.03 -16.92
N THR A 259 13.51 -1.79 -17.24
CA THR A 259 12.36 -1.47 -18.12
C THR A 259 12.63 -1.74 -19.61
N ASN A 260 13.92 -1.81 -20.00
CA ASN A 260 14.35 -1.87 -21.40
C ASN A 260 14.65 -3.28 -21.92
N LYS A 261 14.57 -4.31 -21.07
CA LYS A 261 14.81 -5.70 -21.47
C LYS A 261 14.02 -6.68 -20.63
N LYS A 262 13.58 -7.77 -21.27
CA LYS A 262 13.01 -8.90 -20.56
C LYS A 262 14.15 -9.66 -19.85
N ILE A 263 13.95 -9.97 -18.58
CA ILE A 263 14.83 -10.83 -17.79
C ILE A 263 14.14 -12.17 -17.54
N ASP A 264 14.88 -13.25 -17.69
CA ASP A 264 14.33 -14.58 -17.42
C ASP A 264 14.13 -14.82 -15.92
N ARG A 265 14.99 -14.23 -15.08
CA ARG A 265 14.93 -14.33 -13.62
C ARG A 265 15.58 -13.14 -12.94
N PHE A 266 15.05 -12.78 -11.77
CA PHE A 266 15.70 -11.85 -10.86
C PHE A 266 16.97 -12.46 -10.28
N LYS A 267 18.02 -11.65 -10.19
CA LYS A 267 19.22 -12.01 -9.46
C LYS A 267 18.95 -11.84 -7.97
N LEU A 268 19.42 -12.76 -7.17
CA LEU A 268 19.38 -12.66 -5.71
C LEU A 268 20.82 -12.50 -5.21
N ILE A 269 20.99 -11.76 -4.13
CA ILE A 269 22.27 -11.63 -3.45
C ILE A 269 22.18 -12.40 -2.13
N SER A 270 23.15 -13.28 -1.90
CA SER A 270 23.27 -13.99 -0.63
C SER A 270 23.73 -13.05 0.50
N PRO A 271 23.51 -13.43 1.77
CA PRO A 271 23.96 -12.62 2.92
C PRO A 271 25.48 -12.35 2.93
N ASP A 272 26.28 -13.17 2.26
CA ASP A 272 27.73 -13.01 2.07
C ASP A 272 28.11 -12.20 0.82
N GLY A 273 27.14 -11.54 0.18
CA GLY A 273 27.36 -10.61 -0.93
C GLY A 273 27.59 -11.25 -2.30
N LYS A 274 27.43 -12.58 -2.43
CA LYS A 274 27.56 -13.26 -3.73
C LYS A 274 26.23 -13.29 -4.46
N GLU A 275 26.26 -13.07 -5.76
CA GLU A 275 25.08 -13.31 -6.60
C GLU A 275 24.71 -14.80 -6.50
N ILE A 276 23.54 -15.08 -5.92
CA ILE A 276 22.93 -16.38 -6.03
C ILE A 276 22.27 -16.43 -7.42
N THR A 277 22.97 -17.00 -8.39
CA THR A 277 22.26 -17.60 -9.52
C THR A 277 21.47 -18.74 -8.91
N SER A 278 20.18 -18.46 -8.63
CA SER A 278 19.34 -19.45 -7.98
C SER A 278 19.53 -20.77 -8.73
N ASP A 279 19.93 -21.80 -8.02
CA ASP A 279 19.98 -23.17 -8.55
C ASP A 279 18.54 -23.68 -8.71
N SER A 280 17.74 -22.80 -9.35
CA SER A 280 16.33 -22.97 -9.69
C SER A 280 16.16 -24.18 -10.62
N LYS A 281 17.23 -24.60 -11.31
CA LYS A 281 17.24 -25.86 -12.02
C LYS A 281 17.01 -27.03 -11.05
N ASN A 282 17.55 -26.98 -9.83
CA ASN A 282 17.34 -28.01 -8.82
C ASN A 282 15.98 -27.86 -8.14
N LEU A 283 15.54 -26.62 -7.82
CA LEU A 283 14.20 -26.39 -7.28
C LEU A 283 13.11 -26.74 -8.30
N THR A 284 13.28 -26.29 -9.55
CA THR A 284 12.37 -26.65 -10.65
C THR A 284 12.39 -28.15 -10.94
N LYS A 285 13.57 -28.78 -10.94
CA LYS A 285 13.67 -30.26 -11.07
C LYS A 285 12.96 -30.98 -9.92
N ASN A 286 13.08 -30.50 -8.69
CA ASN A 286 12.39 -31.09 -7.54
C ASN A 286 10.87 -30.88 -7.63
N ILE A 287 10.40 -29.70 -8.03
CA ILE A 287 8.99 -29.43 -8.27
C ILE A 287 8.45 -30.29 -9.41
N ILE A 288 9.16 -30.35 -10.54
CA ILE A 288 8.80 -31.18 -11.68
C ILE A 288 8.79 -32.68 -11.28
N LYS A 289 9.76 -33.13 -10.49
CA LYS A 289 9.81 -34.52 -10.00
C LYS A 289 8.66 -34.86 -9.05
N THR A 290 8.18 -33.84 -8.27
CA THR A 290 7.10 -34.03 -7.29
C THR A 290 5.72 -33.85 -7.91
N TRP A 291 5.56 -32.94 -8.85
CA TRP A 291 4.26 -32.57 -9.44
C TRP A 291 4.07 -33.05 -10.87
N GLY A 292 5.13 -33.61 -11.50
CA GLY A 292 5.15 -34.02 -12.91
C GLY A 292 5.29 -32.83 -13.88
N VAL A 293 5.72 -33.12 -15.09
CA VAL A 293 5.64 -32.18 -16.22
C VAL A 293 4.26 -32.37 -16.84
N ARG A 294 3.41 -31.35 -16.80
CA ARG A 294 2.25 -31.31 -17.69
C ARG A 294 2.78 -30.96 -19.08
N GLU A 295 2.57 -31.80 -20.04
CA GLU A 295 2.85 -31.47 -21.43
C GLU A 295 1.98 -30.27 -21.84
N ASN A 296 2.56 -29.31 -22.53
CA ASN A 296 1.89 -28.09 -22.98
C ASN A 296 1.01 -28.46 -24.19
N ASN A 297 -0.23 -28.90 -23.94
CA ASN A 297 -1.12 -29.45 -24.97
C ASN A 297 -1.85 -28.37 -25.79
N ASN A 298 -1.50 -27.09 -25.68
CA ASN A 298 -2.25 -25.97 -26.27
C ASN A 298 -3.79 -26.07 -26.02
N GLN A 299 -4.18 -26.74 -24.94
CA GLN A 299 -5.58 -26.88 -24.59
C GLN A 299 -6.07 -25.59 -23.95
N LYS A 300 -7.16 -25.05 -24.48
CA LYS A 300 -7.83 -23.90 -23.92
C LYS A 300 -8.42 -24.26 -22.56
N LEU A 301 -7.94 -23.59 -21.51
CA LEU A 301 -8.36 -23.82 -20.13
C LEU A 301 -9.53 -22.93 -19.73
N LEU A 302 -9.46 -21.62 -20.09
CA LEU A 302 -10.46 -20.62 -19.78
C LEU A 302 -10.74 -19.76 -21.02
N GLU A 303 -11.99 -19.45 -21.25
CA GLU A 303 -12.42 -18.53 -22.31
C GLU A 303 -13.49 -17.59 -21.76
N LEU A 304 -13.30 -16.31 -21.95
CA LEU A 304 -14.31 -15.28 -21.75
C LEU A 304 -14.78 -14.77 -23.12
N SER A 305 -16.10 -14.65 -23.31
CA SER A 305 -16.70 -14.16 -24.53
C SER A 305 -17.69 -13.05 -24.21
N GLU A 306 -17.40 -11.82 -24.65
CA GLU A 306 -18.25 -10.63 -24.54
C GLU A 306 -18.76 -10.37 -23.12
N VAL A 307 -17.92 -10.62 -22.10
CA VAL A 307 -18.31 -10.53 -20.70
C VAL A 307 -18.54 -9.08 -20.31
N THR A 308 -19.75 -8.81 -19.82
CA THR A 308 -20.17 -7.50 -19.31
C THR A 308 -20.71 -7.65 -17.89
N LYS A 309 -20.35 -6.69 -17.01
CA LYS A 309 -20.91 -6.58 -15.66
C LYS A 309 -21.33 -5.17 -15.35
N ILE A 310 -22.61 -5.03 -15.04
CA ILE A 310 -23.25 -3.79 -14.59
C ILE A 310 -23.66 -4.00 -13.12
N PHE A 311 -23.33 -3.06 -12.27
CA PHE A 311 -23.82 -2.98 -10.89
C PHE A 311 -24.86 -1.85 -10.82
N ASP A 312 -26.09 -2.18 -10.42
CA ASP A 312 -27.14 -1.21 -10.16
C ASP A 312 -26.97 -0.70 -8.71
N GLU A 313 -27.07 0.60 -8.48
CA GLU A 313 -26.97 1.19 -7.13
C GLU A 313 -27.99 0.62 -6.14
N GLN A 314 -29.16 0.19 -6.63
CA GLN A 314 -30.19 -0.45 -5.80
C GLN A 314 -29.72 -1.76 -5.15
N THR A 315 -28.82 -2.50 -5.78
CA THR A 315 -28.27 -3.75 -5.22
C THR A 315 -27.25 -3.52 -4.08
N MET A 316 -26.59 -2.37 -4.07
CA MET A 316 -25.66 -1.99 -2.98
C MET A 316 -26.40 -1.32 -1.81
N ALA A 317 -27.47 -0.59 -2.06
CA ALA A 317 -28.23 0.14 -1.04
C ALA A 317 -29.28 -0.71 -0.30
N SER A 318 -29.70 -1.86 -0.85
CA SER A 318 -30.76 -2.70 -0.27
C SER A 318 -30.39 -3.41 1.02
N SER A 319 -29.12 -3.40 1.42
CA SER A 319 -28.70 -3.95 2.72
C SER A 319 -28.94 -2.99 3.92
N PHE A 320 -29.24 -1.69 3.69
CA PHE A 320 -29.32 -0.69 4.78
C PHE A 320 -30.41 0.41 4.63
N ARG A 321 -31.36 0.33 3.71
CA ARG A 321 -32.41 1.34 3.60
C ARG A 321 -33.82 0.78 3.85
N PHE A 322 -34.36 1.07 5.03
CA PHE A 322 -35.79 1.18 5.27
C PHE A 322 -36.24 2.61 4.90
N GLY A 323 -37.04 2.71 3.86
CA GLY A 323 -37.93 3.85 3.59
C GLY A 323 -37.28 5.10 3.02
N SER A 324 -37.37 5.31 1.71
CA SER A 324 -37.90 6.51 1.05
C SER A 324 -37.75 6.35 -0.48
N LYS A 325 -38.86 6.29 -1.17
CA LYS A 325 -38.94 6.51 -2.61
C LYS A 325 -38.89 8.02 -2.83
N ASN A 326 -37.87 8.53 -3.50
CA ASN A 326 -37.95 9.73 -4.33
C ASN A 326 -36.72 9.82 -5.23
N ASP A 327 -36.97 9.93 -6.52
CA ASP A 327 -36.21 10.38 -7.67
C ASP A 327 -34.71 10.65 -7.45
N THR A 328 -33.88 9.69 -7.86
CA THR A 328 -32.49 9.96 -8.25
C THR A 328 -32.22 9.16 -9.53
N ASN A 329 -31.66 9.82 -10.54
CA ASN A 329 -31.12 9.20 -11.75
C ASN A 329 -30.21 8.05 -11.35
N ASP A 330 -30.69 6.81 -11.48
CA ASP A 330 -29.92 5.58 -11.23
C ASP A 330 -28.73 5.53 -12.19
N LYS A 331 -27.55 5.91 -11.72
CA LYS A 331 -26.30 5.74 -12.45
C LYS A 331 -25.82 4.30 -12.26
N ALA A 332 -26.21 3.42 -13.17
CA ALA A 332 -25.67 2.07 -13.25
C ALA A 332 -24.16 2.12 -13.56
N VAL A 333 -23.34 1.46 -12.73
CA VAL A 333 -21.89 1.40 -12.94
C VAL A 333 -21.54 0.18 -13.79
N LYS A 334 -21.05 0.43 -15.01
CA LYS A 334 -20.56 -0.62 -15.91
C LYS A 334 -19.11 -0.98 -15.54
N ALA A 335 -18.93 -1.96 -14.67
CA ALA A 335 -17.63 -2.33 -14.12
C ALA A 335 -16.78 -3.18 -15.08
N VAL A 336 -17.42 -3.95 -15.96
CA VAL A 336 -16.77 -4.72 -17.03
C VAL A 336 -17.60 -4.50 -18.29
N ASN A 337 -16.96 -4.20 -19.41
CA ASN A 337 -17.61 -3.87 -20.66
C ASN A 337 -17.01 -4.68 -21.81
N ASP A 338 -17.75 -5.70 -22.25
CA ASP A 338 -17.46 -6.47 -23.47
C ASP A 338 -16.02 -7.01 -23.51
N VAL A 339 -15.63 -7.77 -22.46
CA VAL A 339 -14.27 -8.29 -22.32
C VAL A 339 -14.23 -9.74 -22.81
N SER A 340 -13.29 -9.99 -23.73
CA SER A 340 -13.03 -11.32 -24.29
C SER A 340 -11.55 -11.63 -24.24
N PHE A 341 -11.18 -12.83 -23.76
CA PHE A 341 -9.81 -13.36 -23.82
C PHE A 341 -9.81 -14.86 -23.56
N GLU A 342 -8.68 -15.49 -23.86
CA GLU A 342 -8.43 -16.92 -23.65
C GLU A 342 -7.21 -17.12 -22.76
N LEU A 343 -7.19 -18.22 -22.03
CA LEU A 343 -6.06 -18.69 -21.23
C LEU A 343 -5.86 -20.18 -21.51
N TYR A 344 -4.62 -20.58 -21.80
CA TYR A 344 -4.24 -21.94 -22.12
C TYR A 344 -3.59 -22.64 -20.94
N GLU A 345 -3.58 -23.97 -20.94
CA GLU A 345 -2.89 -24.76 -19.91
C GLU A 345 -1.39 -24.39 -19.85
N GLY A 346 -0.90 -24.12 -18.63
CA GLY A 346 0.51 -23.75 -18.40
C GLY A 346 0.86 -22.30 -18.74
N GLU A 347 -0.12 -21.51 -19.21
CA GLU A 347 0.07 -20.08 -19.49
C GLU A 347 -0.12 -19.21 -18.24
N THR A 348 0.60 -18.09 -18.17
CA THR A 348 0.38 -17.02 -17.21
C THR A 348 -0.10 -15.76 -17.95
N LEU A 349 -1.36 -15.37 -17.73
CA LEU A 349 -1.93 -14.16 -18.32
C LEU A 349 -1.88 -13.00 -17.32
N GLY A 350 -1.25 -11.90 -17.70
CA GLY A 350 -1.25 -10.65 -16.93
C GLY A 350 -2.44 -9.76 -17.30
N LEU A 351 -3.28 -9.41 -16.31
CA LEU A 351 -4.37 -8.46 -16.47
C LEU A 351 -3.98 -7.13 -15.81
N VAL A 352 -3.71 -6.10 -16.62
CA VAL A 352 -3.24 -4.80 -16.18
C VAL A 352 -4.25 -3.68 -16.46
N GLY A 353 -4.17 -2.60 -15.73
CA GLY A 353 -5.02 -1.42 -15.87
C GLY A 353 -5.09 -0.61 -14.57
N GLU A 354 -5.65 0.59 -14.64
CA GLU A 354 -5.81 1.50 -13.50
C GLU A 354 -6.77 0.95 -12.44
N SER A 355 -6.75 1.56 -11.25
CA SER A 355 -7.73 1.24 -10.20
C SER A 355 -9.15 1.53 -10.70
N GLY A 356 -10.09 0.62 -10.41
CA GLY A 356 -11.47 0.76 -10.92
C GLY A 356 -11.69 0.24 -12.35
N SER A 357 -10.67 -0.20 -13.10
CA SER A 357 -10.82 -0.70 -14.48
C SER A 357 -11.50 -2.07 -14.60
N GLY A 358 -11.95 -2.67 -13.52
CA GLY A 358 -12.72 -3.92 -13.53
C GLY A 358 -11.90 -5.22 -13.35
N LYS A 359 -10.57 -5.17 -13.20
CA LYS A 359 -9.70 -6.37 -13.05
C LYS A 359 -10.17 -7.34 -11.96
N SER A 360 -10.40 -6.83 -10.76
CA SER A 360 -10.88 -7.65 -9.64
C SER A 360 -12.30 -8.17 -9.85
N THR A 361 -13.13 -7.42 -10.59
CA THR A 361 -14.48 -7.85 -10.97
C THR A 361 -14.41 -9.05 -11.92
N ILE A 362 -13.51 -9.02 -12.92
CA ILE A 362 -13.28 -10.14 -13.83
C ILE A 362 -12.83 -11.39 -13.04
N ALA A 363 -11.85 -11.24 -12.13
CA ALA A 363 -11.39 -12.35 -11.29
C ALA A 363 -12.53 -12.94 -10.43
N LYS A 364 -13.37 -12.08 -9.84
CA LYS A 364 -14.56 -12.51 -9.08
C LYS A 364 -15.62 -13.21 -9.97
N ILE A 365 -15.74 -12.80 -11.22
CA ILE A 365 -16.64 -13.46 -12.18
C ILE A 365 -16.11 -14.84 -12.54
N ILE A 366 -14.81 -14.98 -12.85
CA ILE A 366 -14.18 -16.27 -13.18
C ILE A 366 -14.32 -17.26 -12.02
N THR A 367 -14.17 -16.80 -10.78
CA THR A 367 -14.29 -17.66 -9.57
C THR A 367 -15.72 -17.90 -9.10
N GLY A 368 -16.71 -17.34 -9.80
CA GLY A 368 -18.13 -17.53 -9.47
C GLY A 368 -18.62 -16.75 -8.25
N LEU A 369 -17.85 -15.78 -7.74
CA LEU A 369 -18.26 -14.88 -6.65
C LEU A 369 -19.24 -13.81 -7.11
N VAL A 370 -19.15 -13.41 -8.37
CA VAL A 370 -20.03 -12.42 -9.01
C VAL A 370 -20.51 -13.02 -10.33
N ARG A 371 -21.80 -12.87 -10.65
CA ARG A 371 -22.33 -13.29 -11.96
C ARG A 371 -22.14 -12.18 -12.99
N PRO A 372 -21.77 -12.51 -14.25
CA PRO A 372 -21.80 -11.54 -15.33
C PRO A 372 -23.25 -11.08 -15.60
N THR A 373 -23.41 -9.89 -16.16
CA THR A 373 -24.70 -9.39 -16.65
C THR A 373 -24.97 -9.97 -18.04
N ASN A 374 -23.96 -9.96 -18.92
CA ASN A 374 -24.00 -10.58 -20.25
C ASN A 374 -22.66 -11.27 -20.54
N GLY A 375 -22.63 -12.06 -21.63
CA GLY A 375 -21.47 -12.83 -22.06
C GLY A 375 -21.37 -14.21 -21.41
N GLU A 376 -20.43 -14.99 -21.87
CA GLU A 376 -20.24 -16.36 -21.44
C GLU A 376 -18.80 -16.62 -20.96
N ILE A 377 -18.66 -17.54 -20.03
CA ILE A 377 -17.35 -18.01 -19.53
C ILE A 377 -17.30 -19.51 -19.57
N PHE A 378 -16.29 -20.02 -20.24
CA PHE A 378 -16.03 -21.46 -20.36
C PHE A 378 -14.77 -21.83 -19.59
N TYR A 379 -14.85 -22.88 -18.79
CA TYR A 379 -13.73 -23.54 -18.13
C TYR A 379 -13.68 -24.99 -18.58
N ASN A 380 -12.56 -25.43 -19.17
CA ASN A 380 -12.43 -26.74 -19.80
C ASN A 380 -13.59 -27.02 -20.79
N ASN A 381 -13.93 -26.08 -21.64
CA ASN A 381 -15.04 -26.14 -22.61
C ASN A 381 -16.45 -26.29 -21.99
N LEU A 382 -16.58 -26.10 -20.67
CA LEU A 382 -17.87 -26.13 -19.96
C LEU A 382 -18.27 -24.73 -19.55
N SER A 383 -19.46 -24.27 -19.96
CA SER A 383 -19.98 -22.96 -19.55
C SER A 383 -20.22 -22.90 -18.06
N LEU A 384 -19.60 -21.92 -17.37
CA LEU A 384 -19.71 -21.77 -15.91
C LEU A 384 -21.09 -21.25 -15.48
N TYR A 385 -21.80 -20.49 -16.33
CA TYR A 385 -23.02 -19.77 -15.98
C TYR A 385 -24.29 -20.25 -16.71
N ASN A 386 -24.24 -21.41 -17.36
CA ASN A 386 -25.41 -21.93 -18.07
C ASN A 386 -26.56 -22.19 -17.09
N SER A 387 -27.72 -21.55 -17.33
CA SER A 387 -28.89 -21.56 -16.46
C SER A 387 -29.52 -22.94 -16.19
N LYS A 388 -29.21 -23.93 -17.06
CA LYS A 388 -29.76 -25.29 -16.96
C LYS A 388 -28.96 -26.23 -16.04
N ARG A 389 -27.76 -25.83 -15.60
CA ARG A 389 -26.88 -26.70 -14.76
C ARG A 389 -26.21 -25.90 -13.65
N LYS A 390 -26.94 -25.65 -12.56
CA LYS A 390 -26.45 -25.03 -11.33
C LYS A 390 -25.17 -25.68 -10.74
N TYR A 391 -24.93 -26.93 -11.09
CA TYR A 391 -23.80 -27.75 -10.61
C TYR A 391 -22.42 -27.44 -11.21
N GLN A 392 -22.32 -26.70 -12.32
CA GLN A 392 -21.02 -26.52 -12.98
C GLN A 392 -20.09 -25.56 -12.25
N ILE A 393 -20.59 -24.44 -11.74
CA ILE A 393 -19.80 -23.52 -10.90
C ILE A 393 -19.40 -24.17 -9.58
N GLU A 394 -20.30 -24.95 -8.95
CA GLU A 394 -20.02 -25.61 -7.69
C GLU A 394 -18.89 -26.63 -7.82
N ASN A 395 -18.85 -27.37 -8.93
CA ASN A 395 -17.79 -28.34 -9.21
C ASN A 395 -16.45 -27.68 -9.58
N SER A 396 -16.45 -26.49 -10.21
CA SER A 396 -15.23 -25.77 -10.57
C SER A 396 -14.60 -25.01 -9.39
N ARG A 397 -15.33 -24.72 -8.32
CA ARG A 397 -14.84 -23.98 -7.14
C ARG A 397 -13.62 -24.61 -6.47
N GLY A 398 -13.49 -25.93 -6.51
CA GLY A 398 -12.31 -26.64 -6.01
C GLY A 398 -11.10 -26.60 -6.96
N GLN A 399 -11.33 -26.25 -8.23
CA GLN A 399 -10.30 -26.24 -9.28
C GLN A 399 -9.81 -24.82 -9.60
N ILE A 400 -10.66 -23.80 -9.41
CA ILE A 400 -10.31 -22.38 -9.60
C ILE A 400 -10.16 -21.76 -8.21
N GLN A 401 -8.97 -21.28 -7.90
CA GLN A 401 -8.65 -20.64 -6.62
C GLN A 401 -8.36 -19.16 -6.81
N MET A 402 -8.73 -18.34 -5.83
CA MET A 402 -8.46 -16.92 -5.81
C MET A 402 -7.64 -16.54 -4.58
N ILE A 403 -6.54 -15.84 -4.79
CA ILE A 403 -5.80 -15.17 -3.71
C ILE A 403 -6.30 -13.73 -3.66
N PHE A 404 -6.86 -13.33 -2.53
CA PHE A 404 -7.37 -11.96 -2.35
C PHE A 404 -6.24 -10.98 -2.05
N GLN A 405 -6.48 -9.71 -2.36
CA GLN A 405 -5.48 -8.64 -2.22
C GLN A 405 -5.06 -8.41 -0.76
N ASP A 406 -5.98 -8.54 0.18
CA ASP A 406 -5.70 -8.37 1.61
C ASP A 406 -5.65 -9.72 2.33
N PRO A 407 -4.47 -10.14 2.82
CA PRO A 407 -4.34 -11.40 3.56
C PRO A 407 -5.01 -11.36 4.93
N TYR A 408 -5.10 -10.19 5.57
CA TYR A 408 -5.71 -10.07 6.91
C TYR A 408 -7.22 -10.28 6.86
N SER A 409 -7.90 -9.68 5.88
CA SER A 409 -9.34 -9.90 5.69
C SER A 409 -9.67 -11.30 5.18
N SER A 410 -8.68 -11.99 4.58
CA SER A 410 -8.86 -13.33 4.02
C SER A 410 -8.74 -14.45 5.05
N LEU A 411 -8.11 -14.20 6.19
CA LEU A 411 -7.90 -15.17 7.26
C LEU A 411 -8.75 -14.84 8.47
N ASN A 412 -9.44 -15.84 9.02
CA ASN A 412 -10.19 -15.65 10.26
C ASN A 412 -9.20 -15.65 11.45
N PRO A 413 -9.03 -14.51 12.17
CA PRO A 413 -8.06 -14.40 13.25
C PRO A 413 -8.38 -15.26 14.49
N ARG A 414 -9.60 -15.78 14.58
CA ARG A 414 -10.04 -16.66 15.68
C ARG A 414 -9.71 -18.13 15.45
N PHE A 415 -9.28 -18.50 14.22
CA PHE A 415 -8.94 -19.86 13.88
C PHE A 415 -7.43 -20.06 13.87
N LYS A 416 -6.99 -21.26 14.24
CA LYS A 416 -5.59 -21.65 14.08
C LYS A 416 -5.28 -21.88 12.60
N VAL A 417 -4.07 -21.56 12.17
CA VAL A 417 -3.62 -21.76 10.78
C VAL A 417 -3.89 -23.18 10.29
N ARG A 418 -3.67 -24.19 11.15
CA ARG A 418 -3.99 -25.59 10.84
C ARG A 418 -5.45 -25.78 10.43
N ASP A 419 -6.38 -25.15 11.14
CA ASP A 419 -7.81 -25.36 10.94
C ASP A 419 -8.28 -24.63 9.68
N ILE A 420 -7.72 -23.44 9.40
CA ILE A 420 -7.94 -22.69 8.15
C ILE A 420 -7.49 -23.51 6.93
N ILE A 421 -6.30 -24.12 7.00
CA ILE A 421 -5.77 -24.95 5.89
C ILE A 421 -6.56 -26.24 5.74
N ALA A 422 -7.00 -26.84 6.86
CA ALA A 422 -7.74 -28.11 6.83
C ALA A 422 -9.17 -27.97 6.29
N GLU A 423 -9.79 -26.79 6.40
CA GLU A 423 -11.19 -26.56 5.99
C GLU A 423 -11.44 -26.84 4.50
N PRO A 424 -10.73 -26.23 3.54
CA PRO A 424 -10.94 -26.52 2.11
C PRO A 424 -10.58 -27.96 1.75
N ILE A 425 -9.58 -28.56 2.39
CA ILE A 425 -9.23 -29.96 2.17
C ILE A 425 -10.40 -30.87 2.52
N LYS A 426 -11.01 -30.67 3.70
CA LYS A 426 -12.19 -31.42 4.15
C LYS A 426 -13.42 -31.22 3.26
N LEU A 427 -13.57 -29.99 2.73
CA LEU A 427 -14.70 -29.64 1.88
C LEU A 427 -14.64 -30.32 0.50
N PHE A 428 -13.47 -30.31 -0.11
CA PHE A 428 -13.29 -30.76 -1.50
C PHE A 428 -12.75 -32.20 -1.64
N GLN A 429 -12.09 -32.74 -0.62
CA GLN A 429 -11.53 -34.09 -0.62
C GLN A 429 -12.25 -34.99 0.39
N LYS A 430 -13.41 -35.50 0.01
CA LYS A 430 -14.32 -36.29 0.87
C LYS A 430 -13.70 -37.60 1.45
N ASN A 431 -12.54 -38.05 0.98
CA ASN A 431 -11.93 -39.31 1.35
C ASN A 431 -10.70 -39.22 2.26
N ILE A 432 -10.38 -38.08 2.82
CA ILE A 432 -9.28 -37.96 3.79
C ILE A 432 -9.82 -38.22 5.20
N SER A 433 -9.36 -39.30 5.83
CA SER A 433 -9.61 -39.58 7.25
C SER A 433 -9.05 -38.46 8.13
N LYS A 434 -9.71 -38.23 9.28
CA LYS A 434 -9.37 -37.21 10.27
C LYS A 434 -7.92 -37.32 10.76
#